data_5b6f152add452e74087bc893e41ad866
#
_entry.id   5b6f152add452e74087bc893e41ad866
#
_cell.length_a   1.000
_cell.length_b   1.000
_cell.length_c   1.000
_cell.angle_alpha   90.00
_cell.angle_beta   90.00
_cell.angle_gamma   90.00
#
_symmetry.space_group_name_H-M   'P 1'
#
loop_
_entity.id
_entity.type
_entity.pdbx_description
1 polymer ?
#
loop_
_entity_poly.entity_id
_entity_poly.type
_entity_poly.pdbx_seq_one_letter_code
_entity_poly.pdbx_strand_id
1 'polypeptide(L)'
;MNKLPVVGVMGSGSDPHDDAAMPLGKLLAALGVHLLTGGGGGVMRSVSGAFVRERRRAGLCLGVLPGEVDGAGWAAPGGYPNEFVEIVIRTHLPGRGKEGGAKDSRNWINVLSSDAVIILPGGDGTECEARIARDLGKPAISFGGVAAPEGIAPALTLSEVERFLRIELKLGR
;
A
#
# COMPACT_ATOMS: atom_id res chain seq x y z
N MET A 1 -5.44 1.28 -25.07
CA MET A 1 -5.74 0.57 -23.80
C MET A 1 -5.42 1.54 -22.65
N ASN A 2 -6.42 1.97 -21.88
CA ASN A 2 -6.15 2.83 -20.71
C ASN A 2 -5.56 1.95 -19.61
N LYS A 3 -4.34 2.24 -19.20
CA LYS A 3 -3.69 1.60 -18.04
C LYS A 3 -4.39 2.06 -16.76
N LEU A 4 -4.82 1.13 -15.92
CA LEU A 4 -5.37 1.47 -14.60
C LEU A 4 -4.25 1.98 -13.69
N PRO A 5 -4.47 3.06 -12.91
CA PRO A 5 -3.50 3.54 -11.94
C PRO A 5 -3.28 2.52 -10.81
N VAL A 6 -2.12 2.60 -10.20
CA VAL A 6 -1.73 1.80 -9.03
C VAL A 6 -1.76 2.70 -7.79
N VAL A 7 -2.58 2.36 -6.81
CA VAL A 7 -2.61 3.04 -5.51
C VAL A 7 -1.92 2.15 -4.47
N GLY A 8 -0.83 2.67 -3.90
CA GLY A 8 -0.12 2.03 -2.80
C GLY A 8 -0.79 2.35 -1.47
N VAL A 9 -1.02 1.33 -0.65
CA VAL A 9 -1.49 1.50 0.74
C VAL A 9 -0.43 0.97 1.68
N MET A 10 0.11 1.88 2.50
CA MET A 10 1.15 1.63 3.48
C MET A 10 0.57 1.75 4.88
N GLY A 11 0.94 0.84 5.78
CA GLY A 11 0.40 0.82 7.14
C GLY A 11 0.96 -0.32 7.98
N SER A 12 0.43 -0.49 9.19
CA SER A 12 0.88 -1.49 10.14
C SER A 12 0.89 -2.91 9.55
N GLY A 13 1.95 -3.65 9.82
CA GLY A 13 2.05 -5.07 9.47
C GLY A 13 1.38 -6.00 10.48
N SER A 14 0.99 -5.52 11.66
CA SER A 14 0.40 -6.30 12.74
C SER A 14 -1.02 -5.86 13.11
N ASP A 15 -1.27 -4.55 13.17
CA ASP A 15 -2.58 -4.00 13.53
C ASP A 15 -3.41 -3.75 12.24
N PRO A 16 -4.63 -4.28 12.12
CA PRO A 16 -5.44 -4.17 10.92
C PRO A 16 -6.04 -2.80 10.68
N HIS A 17 -6.23 -1.96 11.72
CA HIS A 17 -6.92 -0.66 11.62
C HIS A 17 -8.18 -0.72 10.73
N ASP A 18 -9.06 -1.70 11.00
CA ASP A 18 -10.19 -2.06 10.15
C ASP A 18 -11.13 -0.88 9.86
N ASP A 19 -11.30 0.03 10.82
CA ASP A 19 -12.16 1.22 10.69
C ASP A 19 -11.70 2.15 9.54
N ALA A 20 -10.42 2.15 9.23
CA ALA A 20 -9.85 2.90 8.12
C ALA A 20 -9.57 2.01 6.89
N ALA A 21 -8.98 0.84 7.11
CA ALA A 21 -8.51 -0.03 6.03
C ALA A 21 -9.65 -0.65 5.21
N MET A 22 -10.72 -1.10 5.84
CA MET A 22 -11.82 -1.75 5.12
C MET A 22 -12.62 -0.78 4.25
N PRO A 23 -13.06 0.41 4.72
CA PRO A 23 -13.70 1.40 3.86
C PRO A 23 -12.81 1.85 2.72
N LEU A 24 -11.50 2.03 2.98
CA LEU A 24 -10.53 2.39 1.96
C LEU A 24 -10.43 1.31 0.87
N GLY A 25 -10.33 0.04 1.23
CA GLY A 25 -10.27 -1.07 0.27
C GLY A 25 -11.49 -1.10 -0.67
N LYS A 26 -12.69 -0.89 -0.13
CA LYS A 26 -13.93 -0.78 -0.93
C LYS A 26 -13.91 0.43 -1.86
N LEU A 27 -13.46 1.59 -1.37
CA LEU A 27 -13.32 2.80 -2.18
C LEU A 27 -12.38 2.57 -3.36
N LEU A 28 -11.19 1.99 -3.14
CA LEU A 28 -10.22 1.72 -4.19
C LEU A 28 -10.78 0.78 -5.25
N ALA A 29 -11.51 -0.24 -4.84
CA ALA A 29 -12.20 -1.15 -5.74
C ALA A 29 -13.25 -0.41 -6.61
N ALA A 30 -14.05 0.48 -6.01
CA ALA A 30 -15.05 1.29 -6.70
C ALA A 30 -14.42 2.31 -7.68
N LEU A 31 -13.25 2.84 -7.35
CA LEU A 31 -12.50 3.75 -8.22
C LEU A 31 -11.87 3.05 -9.44
N GLY A 32 -11.83 1.73 -9.46
CA GLY A 32 -11.30 0.95 -10.58
C GLY A 32 -9.79 1.02 -10.72
N VAL A 33 -9.06 1.22 -9.63
CA VAL A 33 -7.58 1.25 -9.60
C VAL A 33 -7.02 -0.12 -9.22
N HIS A 34 -5.72 -0.35 -9.45
CA HIS A 34 -4.99 -1.44 -8.82
C HIS A 34 -4.65 -1.07 -7.38
N LEU A 35 -4.76 -2.03 -6.46
CA LEU A 35 -4.24 -1.90 -5.09
C LEU A 35 -2.84 -2.52 -5.02
N LEU A 36 -1.88 -1.80 -4.46
CA LEU A 36 -0.55 -2.32 -4.16
C LEU A 36 -0.28 -2.22 -2.66
N THR A 37 0.20 -3.30 -2.07
CA THR A 37 0.64 -3.35 -0.66
C THR A 37 1.96 -4.11 -0.55
N GLY A 38 2.54 -4.12 0.66
CA GLY A 38 3.66 -4.99 0.97
C GLY A 38 3.31 -6.47 1.09
N GLY A 39 2.04 -6.86 0.95
CA GLY A 39 1.59 -8.25 0.91
C GLY A 39 1.54 -8.99 2.25
N GLY A 40 1.78 -8.32 3.39
CA GLY A 40 1.79 -8.92 4.73
C GLY A 40 0.46 -8.84 5.48
N GLY A 41 0.54 -8.92 6.82
CA GLY A 41 -0.60 -8.85 7.74
C GLY A 41 -1.10 -7.44 8.02
N GLY A 42 -1.83 -7.27 9.11
CA GLY A 42 -2.33 -5.98 9.59
C GLY A 42 -3.15 -5.21 8.55
N VAL A 43 -2.85 -3.93 8.38
CA VAL A 43 -3.48 -3.06 7.39
C VAL A 43 -3.44 -3.66 5.98
N MET A 44 -2.30 -4.23 5.57
CA MET A 44 -2.15 -4.80 4.23
C MET A 44 -3.17 -5.91 3.97
N ARG A 45 -3.36 -6.81 4.92
CA ARG A 45 -4.35 -7.89 4.83
C ARG A 45 -5.77 -7.36 4.87
N SER A 46 -6.06 -6.39 5.75
CA SER A 46 -7.40 -5.80 5.90
C SER A 46 -7.86 -5.08 4.63
N VAL A 47 -7.03 -4.15 4.12
CA VAL A 47 -7.37 -3.40 2.89
C VAL A 47 -7.47 -4.32 1.68
N SER A 48 -6.57 -5.30 1.53
CA SER A 48 -6.59 -6.28 0.44
C SER A 48 -7.86 -7.11 0.47
N GLY A 49 -8.25 -7.60 1.66
CA GLY A 49 -9.47 -8.38 1.85
C GLY A 49 -10.74 -7.61 1.51
N ALA A 50 -10.83 -6.34 1.92
CA ALA A 50 -11.95 -5.48 1.57
C ALA A 50 -12.01 -5.19 0.06
N PHE A 51 -10.86 -4.95 -0.57
CA PHE A 51 -10.73 -4.69 -2.00
C PHE A 51 -11.17 -5.89 -2.85
N VAL A 52 -10.64 -7.09 -2.59
CA VAL A 52 -10.92 -8.25 -3.45
C VAL A 52 -12.32 -8.81 -3.31
N ARG A 53 -13.01 -8.55 -2.18
CA ARG A 53 -14.42 -8.93 -2.00
C ARG A 53 -15.39 -8.12 -2.87
N GLU A 54 -14.96 -6.98 -3.39
CA GLU A 54 -15.75 -6.19 -4.34
C GLU A 54 -15.70 -6.82 -5.74
N ARG A 55 -16.72 -7.59 -6.08
CA ARG A 55 -16.77 -8.44 -7.30
C ARG A 55 -16.73 -7.64 -8.62
N ARG A 56 -17.12 -6.37 -8.59
CA ARG A 56 -17.19 -5.51 -9.79
C ARG A 56 -15.97 -4.62 -9.98
N ARG A 57 -14.91 -4.82 -9.17
CA ARG A 57 -13.66 -4.05 -9.32
C ARG A 57 -13.01 -4.34 -10.67
N ALA A 58 -12.38 -3.33 -11.25
CA ALA A 58 -11.60 -3.47 -12.48
C ALA A 58 -10.12 -3.81 -12.20
N GLY A 59 -9.58 -3.34 -11.07
CA GLY A 59 -8.18 -3.53 -10.69
C GLY A 59 -7.91 -4.86 -9.99
N LEU A 60 -6.62 -5.14 -9.78
CA LEU A 60 -6.11 -6.33 -9.08
C LEU A 60 -5.35 -5.91 -7.82
N CYS A 61 -5.23 -6.84 -6.86
CA CYS A 61 -4.45 -6.67 -5.63
C CYS A 61 -3.03 -7.21 -5.82
N LEU A 62 -2.04 -6.32 -5.76
CA LEU A 62 -0.61 -6.61 -5.92
C LEU A 62 0.06 -6.62 -4.55
N GLY A 63 0.98 -7.58 -4.34
CA GLY A 63 1.83 -7.65 -3.17
C GLY A 63 3.30 -7.68 -3.55
N VAL A 64 4.08 -6.70 -3.09
CA VAL A 64 5.54 -6.70 -3.25
C VAL A 64 6.15 -7.31 -1.99
N LEU A 65 6.63 -8.53 -2.10
CA LEU A 65 7.06 -9.31 -0.94
C LEU A 65 8.53 -9.10 -0.62
N PRO A 66 8.88 -8.96 0.67
CA PRO A 66 10.25 -9.14 1.09
C PRO A 66 10.65 -10.60 0.89
N GLY A 67 11.91 -10.85 0.61
CA GLY A 67 12.37 -12.22 0.45
C GLY A 67 13.87 -12.31 0.42
N GLU A 68 14.35 -13.53 0.61
CA GLU A 68 15.76 -13.91 0.53
C GLU A 68 15.95 -15.00 -0.50
N VAL A 69 17.12 -15.02 -1.10
CA VAL A 69 17.53 -16.07 -2.03
C VAL A 69 18.75 -16.77 -1.44
N ASP A 70 18.65 -18.05 -1.19
CA ASP A 70 19.74 -18.89 -0.71
C ASP A 70 19.91 -20.16 -1.61
N GLY A 71 20.74 -21.11 -1.18
CA GLY A 71 20.97 -22.36 -1.91
C GLY A 71 19.74 -23.26 -2.05
N ALA A 72 18.68 -23.03 -1.27
CA ALA A 72 17.39 -23.75 -1.36
C ALA A 72 16.37 -23.03 -2.25
N GLY A 73 16.66 -21.80 -2.68
CA GLY A 73 15.82 -20.99 -3.55
C GLY A 73 15.30 -19.72 -2.89
N TRP A 74 14.16 -19.21 -3.36
CA TRP A 74 13.54 -17.99 -2.82
C TRP A 74 12.56 -18.32 -1.70
N ALA A 75 12.65 -17.58 -0.60
CA ALA A 75 11.74 -17.67 0.53
C ALA A 75 11.25 -16.30 0.98
N ALA A 76 9.94 -16.21 1.30
CA ALA A 76 9.38 -15.06 2.01
C ALA A 76 9.35 -15.35 3.52
N PRO A 77 9.40 -14.30 4.37
CA PRO A 77 9.15 -14.45 5.79
C PRO A 77 7.74 -14.99 6.07
N GLY A 78 7.53 -15.62 7.22
CA GLY A 78 6.21 -16.08 7.65
C GLY A 78 5.16 -14.96 7.61
N GLY A 79 3.94 -15.29 7.18
CA GLY A 79 2.84 -14.34 7.01
C GLY A 79 2.80 -13.60 5.67
N TYR A 80 3.67 -13.95 4.73
CA TYR A 80 3.70 -13.44 3.36
C TYR A 80 3.58 -14.55 2.32
N PRO A 81 2.79 -14.33 1.23
CA PRO A 81 1.79 -13.28 1.09
C PRO A 81 0.57 -13.53 1.97
N ASN A 82 -0.22 -12.49 2.27
CA ASN A 82 -1.56 -12.72 2.77
C ASN A 82 -2.44 -13.31 1.65
N GLU A 83 -3.53 -13.98 2.03
CA GLU A 83 -4.39 -14.76 1.12
C GLU A 83 -5.16 -13.95 0.08
N PHE A 84 -5.15 -12.61 0.16
CA PHE A 84 -5.88 -11.72 -0.75
C PHE A 84 -5.00 -11.13 -1.86
N VAL A 85 -3.70 -11.41 -1.84
CA VAL A 85 -2.79 -10.96 -2.91
C VAL A 85 -3.01 -11.80 -4.16
N GLU A 86 -3.40 -11.15 -5.26
CA GLU A 86 -3.66 -11.81 -6.56
C GLU A 86 -2.40 -11.86 -7.43
N ILE A 87 -1.58 -10.80 -7.41
CA ILE A 87 -0.30 -10.76 -8.13
C ILE A 87 0.82 -10.60 -7.12
N VAL A 88 1.67 -11.63 -7.06
CA VAL A 88 2.83 -11.68 -6.17
C VAL A 88 4.08 -11.22 -6.90
N ILE A 89 4.70 -10.14 -6.42
CA ILE A 89 5.99 -9.64 -6.90
C ILE A 89 7.04 -10.06 -5.87
N ARG A 90 7.87 -11.04 -6.22
CA ARG A 90 8.94 -11.54 -5.37
C ARG A 90 10.17 -10.67 -5.50
N THR A 91 10.75 -10.26 -4.37
CA THR A 91 12.02 -9.54 -4.35
C THR A 91 13.07 -10.34 -3.56
N HIS A 92 14.32 -10.06 -3.80
CA HIS A 92 15.46 -10.58 -3.02
C HIS A 92 15.87 -9.60 -1.91
N LEU A 93 14.97 -8.71 -1.52
CA LEU A 93 15.20 -7.61 -0.57
C LEU A 93 14.51 -7.94 0.75
N PRO A 94 15.25 -8.40 1.79
CA PRO A 94 14.66 -8.83 3.05
C PRO A 94 14.24 -7.65 3.94
N GLY A 95 14.83 -6.46 3.75
CA GLY A 95 14.65 -5.28 4.59
C GLY A 95 13.20 -4.86 4.78
N ARG A 96 12.80 -4.71 6.06
CA ARG A 96 11.46 -4.30 6.49
C ARG A 96 11.54 -3.60 7.86
N GLY A 97 10.47 -2.97 8.30
CA GLY A 97 10.48 -2.20 9.55
C GLY A 97 11.57 -1.12 9.51
N LYS A 98 12.44 -1.05 10.50
CA LYS A 98 13.55 -0.07 10.57
C LYS A 98 14.52 -0.16 9.41
N GLU A 99 14.77 -1.34 8.89
CA GLU A 99 15.65 -1.57 7.73
C GLU A 99 14.99 -1.17 6.41
N GLY A 100 13.67 -0.94 6.42
CA GLY A 100 12.89 -0.53 5.25
C GLY A 100 13.30 0.81 4.64
N GLY A 101 14.06 1.63 5.35
CA GLY A 101 14.58 2.92 4.86
C GLY A 101 15.84 2.81 3.99
N ALA A 102 16.52 1.66 3.99
CA ALA A 102 17.69 1.44 3.15
C ALA A 102 17.32 1.47 1.67
N LYS A 103 18.24 1.96 0.82
CA LYS A 103 17.97 2.11 -0.64
C LYS A 103 17.73 0.79 -1.36
N ASP A 104 18.19 -0.31 -0.81
CA ASP A 104 18.01 -1.68 -1.29
C ASP A 104 16.80 -2.37 -0.65
N SER A 105 15.92 -1.63 0.01
CA SER A 105 14.69 -2.14 0.59
C SER A 105 13.56 -2.24 -0.44
N ARG A 106 12.69 -3.25 -0.28
CA ARG A 106 11.47 -3.39 -1.09
C ARG A 106 10.47 -2.25 -0.90
N ASN A 107 10.57 -1.45 0.17
CA ASN A 107 9.72 -0.29 0.40
C ASN A 107 9.87 0.75 -0.72
N TRP A 108 11.07 0.89 -1.30
CA TRP A 108 11.28 1.71 -2.48
C TRP A 108 10.46 1.22 -3.68
N ILE A 109 10.39 -0.11 -3.86
CA ILE A 109 9.60 -0.71 -4.95
C ILE A 109 8.12 -0.42 -4.73
N ASN A 110 7.61 -0.55 -3.49
CA ASN A 110 6.23 -0.22 -3.15
C ASN A 110 5.89 1.22 -3.58
N VAL A 111 6.69 2.19 -3.14
CA VAL A 111 6.43 3.61 -3.41
C VAL A 111 6.66 3.96 -4.87
N LEU A 112 7.75 3.50 -5.49
CA LEU A 112 8.05 3.77 -6.91
C LEU A 112 6.99 3.22 -7.86
N SER A 113 6.44 2.03 -7.56
CA SER A 113 5.42 1.37 -8.38
C SER A 113 4.01 1.95 -8.19
N SER A 114 3.82 2.84 -7.21
CA SER A 114 2.54 3.49 -6.96
C SER A 114 2.43 4.82 -7.70
N ASP A 115 1.28 5.09 -8.31
CA ASP A 115 0.95 6.40 -8.90
C ASP A 115 0.49 7.40 -7.82
N ALA A 116 -0.14 6.90 -6.75
CA ALA A 116 -0.44 7.64 -5.53
C ALA A 116 -0.28 6.73 -4.30
N VAL A 117 0.00 7.31 -3.14
CA VAL A 117 0.25 6.58 -1.88
C VAL A 117 -0.71 7.03 -0.80
N ILE A 118 -1.34 6.09 -0.11
CA ILE A 118 -2.16 6.34 1.08
C ILE A 118 -1.45 5.74 2.28
N ILE A 119 -1.21 6.58 3.29
CA ILE A 119 -0.55 6.20 4.52
C ILE A 119 -1.61 6.01 5.61
N LEU A 120 -1.79 4.78 6.06
CA LEU A 120 -2.59 4.41 7.24
C LEU A 120 -1.70 4.30 8.48
N PRO A 121 -2.27 4.20 9.68
CA PRO A 121 -1.49 4.03 10.90
C PRO A 121 -0.51 2.86 10.81
N GLY A 122 0.73 3.07 11.28
CA GLY A 122 1.76 2.04 11.26
C GLY A 122 3.00 2.46 12.05
N GLY A 123 4.00 1.63 12.03
CA GLY A 123 5.29 1.87 12.71
C GLY A 123 6.40 2.27 11.75
N ASP A 124 7.64 1.95 12.13
CA ASP A 124 8.87 2.36 11.45
C ASP A 124 8.86 2.10 9.93
N GLY A 125 8.31 0.96 9.49
CA GLY A 125 8.21 0.64 8.05
C GLY A 125 7.31 1.60 7.30
N THR A 126 6.17 1.96 7.91
CA THR A 126 5.21 2.92 7.35
C THR A 126 5.79 4.33 7.29
N GLU A 127 6.52 4.75 8.33
CA GLU A 127 7.22 6.03 8.34
C GLU A 127 8.31 6.09 7.26
N CYS A 128 9.03 4.98 7.05
CA CYS A 128 10.00 4.88 5.96
C CYS A 128 9.34 5.06 4.58
N GLU A 129 8.21 4.40 4.34
CA GLU A 129 7.48 4.52 3.07
C GLU A 129 6.89 5.93 2.88
N ALA A 130 6.38 6.56 3.93
CA ALA A 130 5.91 7.95 3.90
C ALA A 130 7.05 8.92 3.54
N ARG A 131 8.22 8.77 4.17
CA ARG A 131 9.40 9.56 3.86
C ARG A 131 9.85 9.37 2.42
N ILE A 132 9.91 8.12 1.93
CA ILE A 132 10.26 7.81 0.54
C ILE A 132 9.28 8.50 -0.42
N ALA A 133 7.97 8.43 -0.14
CA ALA A 133 6.95 9.08 -0.96
C ALA A 133 7.15 10.59 -1.03
N ARG A 134 7.38 11.25 0.12
CA ARG A 134 7.68 12.67 0.22
C ARG A 134 8.94 13.05 -0.57
N ASP A 135 10.04 12.34 -0.33
CA ASP A 135 11.34 12.64 -0.93
C ASP A 135 11.35 12.46 -2.46
N LEU A 136 10.49 11.58 -2.97
CA LEU A 136 10.24 11.38 -4.40
C LEU A 136 9.20 12.33 -5.00
N GLY A 137 8.55 13.16 -4.19
CA GLY A 137 7.44 14.01 -4.65
C GLY A 137 6.23 13.20 -5.16
N LYS A 138 6.02 11.99 -4.64
CA LYS A 138 4.85 11.17 -4.98
C LYS A 138 3.59 11.79 -4.40
N PRO A 139 2.46 11.82 -5.14
CA PRO A 139 1.17 12.15 -4.55
C PRO A 139 0.89 11.25 -3.35
N ALA A 140 0.79 11.83 -2.15
CA ALA A 140 0.60 11.06 -0.94
C ALA A 140 -0.34 11.78 0.04
N ILE A 141 -1.17 11.00 0.76
CA ILE A 141 -2.09 11.49 1.78
C ILE A 141 -2.15 10.49 2.93
N SER A 142 -2.27 10.97 4.17
CA SER A 142 -2.50 10.10 5.33
C SER A 142 -3.99 10.03 5.68
N PHE A 143 -4.43 8.90 6.21
CA PHE A 143 -5.83 8.67 6.62
C PHE A 143 -5.89 7.72 7.83
N GLY A 144 -6.94 7.82 8.64
CA GLY A 144 -7.17 6.92 9.77
C GLY A 144 -6.87 7.50 11.15
N GLY A 145 -6.85 8.83 11.29
CA GLY A 145 -6.86 9.51 12.58
C GLY A 145 -5.53 9.56 13.34
N VAL A 146 -4.41 9.36 12.67
CA VAL A 146 -3.06 9.45 13.25
C VAL A 146 -2.42 10.77 12.86
N ALA A 147 -1.43 11.21 13.66
CA ALA A 147 -0.57 12.30 13.25
C ALA A 147 0.02 11.99 11.87
N ALA A 148 -0.23 12.86 10.89
CA ALA A 148 0.31 12.67 9.56
C ALA A 148 1.83 12.67 9.62
N PRO A 149 2.52 11.77 8.89
CA PRO A 149 3.97 11.85 8.75
C PRO A 149 4.37 13.23 8.22
N GLU A 150 5.54 13.71 8.62
CA GLU A 150 6.05 15.00 8.20
C GLU A 150 6.00 15.18 6.69
N GLY A 151 5.39 16.26 6.23
CA GLY A 151 5.26 16.59 4.80
C GLY A 151 4.17 15.83 4.05
N ILE A 152 3.36 15.01 4.73
CA ILE A 152 2.19 14.35 4.16
C ILE A 152 0.92 14.99 4.70
N ALA A 153 0.02 15.43 3.82
CA ALA A 153 -1.24 16.04 4.24
C ALA A 153 -2.20 15.01 4.85
N PRO A 154 -2.92 15.33 5.95
CA PRO A 154 -3.93 14.43 6.50
C PRO A 154 -5.26 14.55 5.75
N ALA A 155 -5.94 13.42 5.57
CA ALA A 155 -7.37 13.35 5.27
C ALA A 155 -8.12 12.95 6.54
N LEU A 156 -9.17 13.68 6.87
CA LEU A 156 -10.02 13.41 8.02
C LEU A 156 -11.18 12.47 7.66
N THR A 157 -11.53 12.43 6.39
CA THR A 157 -12.65 11.63 5.88
C THR A 157 -12.27 10.81 4.66
N LEU A 158 -12.98 9.73 4.44
CA LEU A 158 -12.81 8.91 3.23
C LEU A 158 -13.14 9.69 1.94
N SER A 159 -14.06 10.64 2.01
CA SER A 159 -14.41 11.52 0.88
C SER A 159 -13.25 12.45 0.48
N GLU A 160 -12.42 12.86 1.45
CA GLU A 160 -11.20 13.63 1.15
C GLU A 160 -10.16 12.76 0.47
N VAL A 161 -10.01 11.50 0.88
CA VAL A 161 -9.15 10.52 0.18
C VAL A 161 -9.64 10.30 -1.25
N GLU A 162 -10.94 10.10 -1.44
CA GLU A 162 -11.54 9.96 -2.78
C GLU A 162 -11.24 11.17 -3.67
N ARG A 163 -11.50 12.38 -3.15
CA ARG A 163 -11.23 13.62 -3.89
C ARG A 163 -9.76 13.76 -4.27
N PHE A 164 -8.84 13.47 -3.34
CA PHE A 164 -7.41 13.46 -3.60
C PHE A 164 -7.07 12.50 -4.75
N LEU A 165 -7.51 11.24 -4.67
CA LEU A 165 -7.23 10.25 -5.71
C LEU A 165 -7.80 10.64 -7.08
N ARG A 166 -9.02 11.19 -7.13
CA ARG A 166 -9.61 11.63 -8.39
C ARG A 166 -8.82 12.76 -9.05
N ILE A 167 -8.28 13.69 -8.26
CA ILE A 167 -7.47 14.80 -8.76
C ILE A 167 -6.11 14.28 -9.25
N GLU A 168 -5.38 13.60 -8.39
CA GLU A 168 -4.00 13.19 -8.67
C GLU A 168 -3.91 12.15 -9.80
N LEU A 169 -4.86 11.23 -9.86
CA LEU A 169 -4.89 10.16 -10.86
C LEU A 169 -5.75 10.52 -12.08
N LYS A 170 -6.35 11.71 -12.13
CA LYS A 170 -7.21 12.19 -13.22
C LYS A 170 -8.34 11.19 -13.53
N LEU A 171 -8.93 10.62 -12.48
CA LEU A 171 -10.04 9.66 -12.64
C LEU A 171 -11.30 10.41 -13.06
N GLY A 172 -11.97 9.92 -14.08
CA GLY A 172 -13.27 10.45 -14.52
C GLY A 172 -14.34 10.38 -13.41
N ARG A 173 -15.43 11.13 -13.60
CA ARG A 173 -16.61 11.08 -12.70
C ARG A 173 -17.32 9.75 -12.82
#